data_bb3db3c6587c1f784e91bc9b03f7467f
#
_entry.id   bb3db3c6587c1f784e91bc9b03f7467f
#
_cell.length_a   1.000
_cell.length_b   1.000
_cell.length_c   1.000
_cell.angle_alpha   90.00
_cell.angle_beta   90.00
_cell.angle_gamma   90.00
#
_symmetry.space_group_name_H-M   'P 1'
#
loop_
_entity.id
_entity.type
_entity.pdbx_description
1 polymer ?
#
loop_
_entity_poly.entity_id
_entity_poly.type
_entity_poly.pdbx_seq_one_letter_code
_entity_poly.pdbx_strand_id
1 'polypeptide(L)'
;MNSSLILIFEPQTPQEFEAYYLLRYEILRKPWNQPLGSEKDDIENNCIHAMAVNDSKDTIGVCRLQFNSPEETQLRYMAVLDKMHGNGVVKKLVGFMENKAKLAGANRIILQSRSSAVEFYKKCGFTVVEKSYLMWGEIQHYLMIKQL
;
A
#
# COMPACT_ATOMS: atom_id res chain seq x y z
N MET A 1 -27.32 -6.52 2.21
CA MET A 1 -26.68 -6.41 1.75
C MET A 1 -26.11 -5.58 0.98
N ASN A 2 -25.71 -5.13 0.86
CA ASN A 2 -25.29 -4.45 -0.07
C ASN A 2 -23.94 -4.58 -0.32
N SER A 3 -23.49 -5.04 -1.34
CA SER A 3 -22.15 -5.08 -1.65
C SER A 3 -21.75 -3.73 -2.14
N SER A 4 -20.87 -3.11 -1.44
CA SER A 4 -20.31 -1.87 -1.89
C SER A 4 -19.36 -2.15 -3.03
N LEU A 5 -19.50 -1.42 -4.11
CA LEU A 5 -18.53 -1.51 -5.20
C LEU A 5 -17.28 -0.76 -4.80
N ILE A 6 -16.13 -1.41 -4.96
CA ILE A 6 -14.83 -0.81 -4.71
C ILE A 6 -14.09 -0.75 -6.03
N LEU A 7 -13.69 0.45 -6.43
CA LEU A 7 -12.92 0.66 -7.66
C LEU A 7 -11.47 0.94 -7.29
N ILE A 8 -10.55 0.29 -8.01
CA ILE A 8 -9.11 0.50 -7.84
C ILE A 8 -8.58 1.12 -9.13
N PHE A 9 -7.85 2.22 -9.01
CA PHE A 9 -7.27 2.88 -10.19
C PHE A 9 -6.06 3.71 -9.79
N GLU A 10 -5.28 4.11 -10.79
CA GLU A 10 -4.15 5.01 -10.59
C GLU A 10 -4.65 6.45 -10.58
N PRO A 11 -4.29 7.25 -9.55
CA PRO A 11 -4.68 8.65 -9.55
C PRO A 11 -4.10 9.37 -10.77
N GLN A 12 -4.90 10.25 -11.37
CA GLN A 12 -4.52 10.96 -12.60
C GLN A 12 -4.59 12.48 -12.43
N THR A 13 -5.62 12.96 -11.72
CA THR A 13 -5.87 14.39 -11.60
C THR A 13 -5.26 14.96 -10.33
N PRO A 14 -5.05 16.30 -10.28
CA PRO A 14 -4.57 16.93 -9.05
C PRO A 14 -5.47 16.63 -7.86
N GLN A 15 -6.79 16.59 -8.06
CA GLN A 15 -7.75 16.31 -6.99
C GLN A 15 -7.61 14.87 -6.49
N GLU A 16 -7.39 13.93 -7.41
CA GLU A 16 -7.18 12.53 -7.03
C GLU A 16 -5.89 12.37 -6.23
N PHE A 17 -4.80 13.00 -6.69
CA PHE A 17 -3.54 12.94 -5.95
C PHE A 17 -3.66 13.61 -4.58
N GLU A 18 -4.41 14.70 -4.46
CA GLU A 18 -4.63 15.34 -3.17
C GLU A 18 -5.31 14.39 -2.19
N ALA A 19 -6.39 13.73 -2.63
CA ALA A 19 -7.10 12.76 -1.80
C ALA A 19 -6.21 11.56 -1.46
N TYR A 20 -5.43 11.11 -2.43
CA TYR A 20 -4.50 9.99 -2.29
C TYR A 20 -3.46 10.27 -1.19
N TYR A 21 -2.78 11.41 -1.28
CA TYR A 21 -1.74 11.75 -0.30
C TYR A 21 -2.33 12.10 1.07
N LEU A 22 -3.51 12.69 1.10
CA LEU A 22 -4.17 13.02 2.36
C LEU A 22 -4.46 11.76 3.16
N LEU A 23 -5.01 10.73 2.51
CA LEU A 23 -5.30 9.47 3.20
C LEU A 23 -4.01 8.82 3.69
N ARG A 24 -2.96 8.82 2.87
CA ARG A 24 -1.66 8.29 3.27
C ARG A 24 -1.15 8.99 4.52
N TYR A 25 -1.23 10.32 4.56
CA TYR A 25 -0.79 11.09 5.71
C TYR A 25 -1.61 10.78 6.95
N GLU A 26 -2.93 10.81 6.83
CA GLU A 26 -3.82 10.66 7.97
C GLU A 26 -3.70 9.31 8.65
N ILE A 27 -3.39 8.27 7.89
CA ILE A 27 -3.29 6.92 8.44
C ILE A 27 -1.87 6.56 8.86
N LEU A 28 -0.86 6.96 8.07
CA LEU A 28 0.50 6.48 8.29
C LEU A 28 1.41 7.47 9.02
N ARG A 29 1.03 8.72 9.16
CA ARG A 29 1.90 9.74 9.74
C ARG A 29 1.27 10.52 10.88
N LYS A 30 0.05 10.99 10.67
CA LYS A 30 -0.63 11.83 11.68
C LYS A 30 -0.77 11.14 13.04
N PRO A 31 -1.14 9.84 13.11
CA PRO A 31 -1.27 9.17 14.42
C PRO A 31 0.04 9.11 15.21
N TRP A 32 1.18 9.28 14.53
CA TRP A 32 2.51 9.23 15.13
C TRP A 32 3.13 10.61 15.25
N ASN A 33 2.30 11.67 15.14
CA ASN A 33 2.72 13.08 15.28
C ASN A 33 3.80 13.48 14.29
N GLN A 34 3.79 12.88 13.10
CA GLN A 34 4.74 13.24 12.04
C GLN A 34 4.18 14.41 11.22
N PRO A 35 5.03 15.32 10.74
CA PRO A 35 4.54 16.53 10.04
C PRO A 35 3.92 16.24 8.68
N LEU A 36 3.04 17.14 8.26
CA LEU A 36 2.47 17.08 6.92
C LEU A 36 3.59 17.18 5.89
N GLY A 37 3.59 16.31 4.90
CA GLY A 37 4.65 16.18 3.90
C GLY A 37 5.55 14.99 4.19
N SER A 38 5.58 14.50 5.44
CA SER A 38 6.39 13.34 5.79
C SER A 38 5.90 12.04 5.17
N GLU A 39 4.70 12.05 4.58
CA GLU A 39 4.14 10.89 3.91
C GLU A 39 4.75 10.65 2.52
N LYS A 40 5.52 11.61 1.99
CA LYS A 40 6.13 11.51 0.66
C LYS A 40 7.64 11.37 0.75
N ASP A 41 8.23 10.74 -0.26
CA ASP A 41 9.68 10.74 -0.44
C ASP A 41 10.02 11.32 -1.82
N ASP A 42 11.28 11.27 -2.21
CA ASP A 42 11.73 11.94 -3.43
C ASP A 42 11.60 11.10 -4.70
N ILE A 43 11.04 9.89 -4.62
CA ILE A 43 10.83 9.05 -5.79
C ILE A 43 9.36 8.89 -6.17
N GLU A 44 8.46 9.70 -5.60
CA GLU A 44 7.02 9.56 -5.88
C GLU A 44 6.70 9.56 -7.37
N ASN A 45 7.39 10.40 -8.15
CA ASN A 45 7.12 10.50 -9.59
C ASN A 45 7.55 9.29 -10.39
N ASN A 46 8.34 8.39 -9.79
CA ASN A 46 8.84 7.20 -10.48
C ASN A 46 8.14 5.93 -10.02
N CYS A 47 7.05 6.07 -9.30
CA CYS A 47 6.32 4.94 -8.72
C CYS A 47 4.95 4.77 -9.36
N ILE A 48 4.38 3.58 -9.21
CA ILE A 48 2.99 3.32 -9.56
C ILE A 48 2.17 3.53 -8.30
N HIS A 49 1.13 4.35 -8.43
CA HIS A 49 0.23 4.67 -7.31
C HIS A 49 -1.14 4.05 -7.57
N ALA A 50 -1.79 3.56 -6.53
CA ALA A 50 -3.15 3.05 -6.64
C ALA A 50 -4.00 3.57 -5.51
N MET A 51 -5.24 3.86 -5.83
CA MET A 51 -6.23 4.28 -4.84
C MET A 51 -7.51 3.48 -5.02
N ALA A 52 -8.18 3.25 -3.90
CA ALA A 52 -9.45 2.56 -3.85
C ALA A 52 -10.52 3.56 -3.43
N VAL A 53 -11.63 3.57 -4.16
CA VAL A 53 -12.77 4.43 -3.82
C VAL A 53 -14.02 3.59 -3.70
N ASN A 54 -14.98 4.06 -2.89
CA ASN A 54 -16.27 3.41 -2.72
C ASN A 54 -17.32 4.01 -3.68
N ASP A 55 -18.58 3.59 -3.52
CA ASP A 55 -19.69 4.07 -4.38
C ASP A 55 -19.88 5.57 -4.30
N SER A 56 -19.57 6.17 -3.16
CA SER A 56 -19.70 7.63 -2.96
C SER A 56 -18.45 8.38 -3.42
N LYS A 57 -17.50 7.69 -4.04
CA LYS A 57 -16.23 8.24 -4.51
C LYS A 57 -15.32 8.72 -3.39
N ASP A 58 -15.53 8.24 -2.17
CA ASP A 58 -14.62 8.50 -1.06
C ASP A 58 -13.37 7.63 -1.22
N THR A 59 -12.21 8.21 -0.97
CA THR A 59 -10.95 7.45 -0.98
C THR A 59 -10.88 6.63 0.29
N ILE A 60 -10.83 5.31 0.14
CA ILE A 60 -10.87 4.36 1.26
C ILE A 60 -9.58 3.58 1.44
N GLY A 61 -8.68 3.61 0.45
CA GLY A 61 -7.40 2.94 0.55
C GLY A 61 -6.43 3.45 -0.50
N VAL A 62 -5.14 3.35 -0.22
CA VAL A 62 -4.06 3.75 -1.12
C VAL A 62 -2.86 2.83 -0.93
N CYS A 63 -2.00 2.74 -1.95
CA CYS A 63 -0.71 2.10 -1.82
C CYS A 63 0.20 2.54 -2.97
N ARG A 64 1.49 2.23 -2.84
CA ARG A 64 2.50 2.58 -3.84
C ARG A 64 3.36 1.35 -4.17
N LEU A 65 3.71 1.20 -5.44
CA LEU A 65 4.64 0.19 -5.92
C LEU A 65 5.85 0.89 -6.51
N GLN A 66 7.04 0.55 -6.02
CA GLN A 66 8.28 1.08 -6.57
C GLN A 66 9.11 -0.05 -7.17
N PHE A 67 9.98 0.27 -8.11
CA PHE A 67 10.88 -0.68 -8.73
C PHE A 67 12.26 -0.48 -8.15
N ASN A 68 12.73 -1.46 -7.38
CA ASN A 68 14.09 -1.45 -6.83
C ASN A 68 15.09 -1.87 -7.89
N SER A 69 14.64 -2.71 -8.83
CA SER A 69 15.38 -3.16 -10.02
C SER A 69 14.33 -3.61 -11.04
N PRO A 70 14.73 -3.95 -12.28
CA PRO A 70 13.75 -4.48 -13.24
C PRO A 70 13.05 -5.74 -12.76
N GLU A 71 13.70 -6.55 -11.91
CA GLU A 71 13.15 -7.81 -11.41
C GLU A 71 12.39 -7.68 -10.11
N GLU A 72 12.70 -6.67 -9.30
CA GLU A 72 12.15 -6.57 -7.95
C GLU A 72 11.34 -5.30 -7.75
N THR A 73 10.09 -5.47 -7.34
CA THR A 73 9.24 -4.36 -6.92
C THR A 73 9.07 -4.37 -5.42
N GLN A 74 8.66 -3.25 -4.87
CA GLN A 74 8.38 -3.12 -3.44
C GLN A 74 7.08 -2.39 -3.24
N LEU A 75 6.20 -3.00 -2.47
CA LEU A 75 4.92 -2.41 -2.09
C LEU A 75 5.14 -1.57 -0.83
N ARG A 76 4.69 -0.32 -0.88
CA ARG A 76 4.86 0.61 0.25
C ARG A 76 3.62 1.47 0.45
N TYR A 77 3.55 2.08 1.63
CA TYR A 77 2.52 3.07 1.96
C TYR A 77 1.11 2.54 1.78
N MET A 78 0.88 1.29 2.21
CA MET A 78 -0.46 0.72 2.24
C MET A 78 -1.23 1.36 3.39
N ALA A 79 -2.31 2.06 3.06
CA ALA A 79 -3.16 2.72 4.04
C ALA A 79 -4.62 2.53 3.67
N VAL A 80 -5.39 1.95 4.58
CA VAL A 80 -6.81 1.67 4.37
C VAL A 80 -7.57 2.16 5.60
N LEU A 81 -8.72 2.81 5.39
CA LEU A 81 -9.54 3.29 6.49
C LEU A 81 -9.92 2.14 7.42
N ASP A 82 -9.87 2.39 8.74
CA ASP A 82 -10.18 1.36 9.74
C ASP A 82 -11.54 0.73 9.52
N LYS A 83 -12.56 1.54 9.20
CA LYS A 83 -13.90 1.04 8.97
C LYS A 83 -14.01 0.11 7.77
N MET A 84 -13.00 0.09 6.91
CA MET A 84 -12.97 -0.75 5.72
C MET A 84 -12.18 -2.04 5.92
N HIS A 85 -11.60 -2.26 7.11
CA HIS A 85 -10.90 -3.50 7.39
C HIS A 85 -11.88 -4.67 7.32
N GLY A 86 -11.45 -5.76 6.74
CA GLY A 86 -12.31 -6.93 6.55
C GLY A 86 -13.13 -6.90 5.26
N ASN A 87 -13.10 -5.79 4.50
CA ASN A 87 -13.87 -5.67 3.26
C ASN A 87 -13.05 -5.95 2.00
N GLY A 88 -11.84 -6.48 2.16
CA GLY A 88 -11.02 -6.89 1.03
C GLY A 88 -10.30 -5.76 0.29
N VAL A 89 -10.28 -4.55 0.83
CA VAL A 89 -9.65 -3.41 0.16
C VAL A 89 -8.14 -3.64 -0.01
N VAL A 90 -7.46 -4.08 1.06
CA VAL A 90 -6.01 -4.33 0.99
C VAL A 90 -5.71 -5.42 -0.04
N LYS A 91 -6.49 -6.51 0.00
CA LYS A 91 -6.31 -7.62 -0.94
C LYS A 91 -6.48 -7.15 -2.39
N LYS A 92 -7.47 -6.29 -2.65
CA LYS A 92 -7.69 -5.75 -4.00
C LYS A 92 -6.54 -4.84 -4.43
N LEU A 93 -6.02 -4.01 -3.53
CA LEU A 93 -4.88 -3.14 -3.82
C LEU A 93 -3.63 -3.98 -4.11
N VAL A 94 -3.38 -5.02 -3.30
CA VAL A 94 -2.25 -5.94 -3.53
C VAL A 94 -2.37 -6.59 -4.89
N GLY A 95 -3.56 -7.11 -5.23
CA GLY A 95 -3.80 -7.76 -6.53
C GLY A 95 -3.57 -6.82 -7.71
N PHE A 96 -4.02 -5.56 -7.57
CA PHE A 96 -3.78 -4.54 -8.59
C PHE A 96 -2.29 -4.34 -8.83
N MET A 97 -1.52 -4.22 -7.76
CA MET A 97 -0.07 -3.99 -7.87
C MET A 97 0.68 -5.22 -8.36
N GLU A 98 0.22 -6.43 -8.00
CA GLU A 98 0.81 -7.65 -8.54
C GLU A 98 0.69 -7.69 -10.06
N ASN A 99 -0.47 -7.33 -10.59
CA ASN A 99 -0.67 -7.26 -12.03
C ASN A 99 0.24 -6.22 -12.68
N LYS A 100 0.38 -5.06 -12.06
CA LYS A 100 1.27 -4.01 -12.58
C LYS A 100 2.72 -4.48 -12.60
N ALA A 101 3.17 -5.15 -11.54
CA ALA A 101 4.52 -5.67 -11.44
C ALA A 101 4.78 -6.72 -12.53
N LYS A 102 3.84 -7.66 -12.70
CA LYS A 102 3.96 -8.71 -13.72
C LYS A 102 4.01 -8.12 -15.13
N LEU A 103 3.13 -7.16 -15.43
CA LEU A 103 3.09 -6.52 -16.74
C LEU A 103 4.40 -5.78 -17.06
N ALA A 104 5.07 -5.29 -16.02
CA ALA A 104 6.35 -4.60 -16.19
C ALA A 104 7.55 -5.55 -16.24
N GLY A 105 7.32 -6.87 -16.12
CA GLY A 105 8.38 -7.86 -16.22
C GLY A 105 9.08 -8.21 -14.92
N ALA A 106 8.60 -7.69 -13.79
CA ALA A 106 9.17 -8.03 -12.49
C ALA A 106 8.81 -9.48 -12.13
N ASN A 107 9.65 -10.12 -11.32
CA ASN A 107 9.41 -11.50 -10.91
C ASN A 107 9.18 -11.66 -9.42
N ARG A 108 9.22 -10.57 -8.65
CA ARG A 108 8.95 -10.63 -7.21
C ARG A 108 8.50 -9.28 -6.66
N ILE A 109 7.75 -9.35 -5.55
CA ILE A 109 7.37 -8.18 -4.77
C ILE A 109 7.87 -8.38 -3.35
N ILE A 110 8.55 -7.37 -2.81
CA ILE A 110 8.89 -7.34 -1.39
C ILE A 110 8.06 -6.28 -0.69
N LEU A 111 7.93 -6.40 0.62
CA LEU A 111 7.31 -5.36 1.44
C LEU A 111 7.85 -5.45 2.86
N GLN A 112 7.71 -4.34 3.59
CA GLN A 112 8.03 -4.26 5.01
C GLN A 112 6.71 -4.20 5.75
N SER A 113 6.32 -5.31 6.37
CA SER A 113 5.03 -5.39 7.04
C SER A 113 5.16 -5.07 8.52
N ARG A 114 4.25 -4.26 9.04
CA ARG A 114 4.10 -4.13 10.50
C ARG A 114 3.76 -5.52 11.05
N SER A 115 4.22 -5.79 12.28
CA SER A 115 3.97 -7.10 12.90
C SER A 115 2.48 -7.45 12.90
N SER A 116 1.60 -6.46 13.09
CA SER A 116 0.16 -6.68 13.13
C SER A 116 -0.44 -7.10 11.79
N ALA A 117 0.25 -6.91 10.67
CA ALA A 117 -0.25 -7.24 9.34
C ALA A 117 0.42 -8.45 8.70
N VAL A 118 1.39 -9.06 9.39
CA VAL A 118 2.14 -10.19 8.84
C VAL A 118 1.23 -11.35 8.43
N GLU A 119 0.30 -11.75 9.31
CA GLU A 119 -0.59 -12.87 9.01
C GLU A 119 -1.49 -12.58 7.81
N PHE A 120 -1.92 -11.33 7.65
CA PHE A 120 -2.70 -10.93 6.49
C PHE A 120 -1.89 -11.12 5.20
N TYR A 121 -0.65 -10.64 5.17
CA TYR A 121 0.17 -10.75 3.95
C TYR A 121 0.56 -12.20 3.66
N LYS A 122 0.69 -13.05 4.69
CA LYS A 122 0.88 -14.48 4.47
C LYS A 122 -0.31 -15.05 3.69
N LYS A 123 -1.53 -14.64 4.02
CA LYS A 123 -2.73 -15.09 3.29
C LYS A 123 -2.75 -14.58 1.86
N CYS A 124 -2.04 -13.48 1.57
CA CYS A 124 -1.90 -12.99 0.20
C CYS A 124 -0.77 -13.69 -0.57
N GLY A 125 -0.09 -14.64 0.06
CA GLY A 125 0.96 -15.42 -0.60
C GLY A 125 2.37 -14.95 -0.31
N PHE A 126 2.54 -14.01 0.61
CA PHE A 126 3.87 -13.54 1.02
C PHE A 126 4.46 -14.44 2.11
N THR A 127 5.78 -14.53 2.15
CA THR A 127 6.48 -15.25 3.21
C THR A 127 7.43 -14.29 3.92
N VAL A 128 7.64 -14.52 5.21
CA VAL A 128 8.56 -13.71 6.00
C VAL A 128 9.99 -14.13 5.67
N VAL A 129 10.83 -13.14 5.35
CA VAL A 129 12.25 -13.35 5.13
C VAL A 129 13.00 -13.16 6.45
N GLU A 130 12.76 -12.03 7.11
CA GLU A 130 13.45 -11.71 8.35
C GLU A 130 12.75 -10.57 9.08
N LYS A 131 13.03 -10.47 10.39
CA LYS A 131 12.67 -9.31 11.19
C LYS A 131 13.52 -8.15 10.72
N SER A 132 12.92 -6.98 10.49
CA SER A 132 13.66 -5.86 9.95
C SER A 132 13.73 -4.70 10.94
N TYR A 133 13.19 -3.52 10.62
CA TYR A 133 13.43 -2.34 11.44
C TYR A 133 12.30 -2.05 12.42
N LEU A 134 12.66 -1.26 13.45
CA LEU A 134 11.70 -0.78 14.46
C LEU A 134 11.46 0.69 14.19
N MET A 135 10.31 1.02 13.58
CA MET A 135 9.99 2.38 13.18
C MET A 135 9.61 3.22 14.39
N TRP A 136 10.25 4.38 14.52
CA TRP A 136 10.04 5.32 15.63
C TRP A 136 10.16 4.67 17.01
N GLY A 137 10.96 3.58 17.10
CA GLY A 137 11.14 2.87 18.37
C GLY A 137 9.92 2.10 18.85
N GLU A 138 8.86 1.99 18.03
CA GLU A 138 7.58 1.43 18.46
C GLU A 138 7.00 0.37 17.54
N ILE A 139 7.19 0.51 16.21
CA ILE A 139 6.51 -0.35 15.24
C ILE A 139 7.50 -1.31 14.62
N GLN A 140 7.45 -2.58 15.05
CA GLN A 140 8.30 -3.62 14.49
C GLN A 140 7.85 -3.99 13.09
N HIS A 141 8.80 -4.08 12.16
CA HIS A 141 8.54 -4.49 10.78
C HIS A 141 9.22 -5.79 10.44
N TYR A 142 8.69 -6.47 9.43
CA TYR A 142 9.24 -7.73 8.91
C TYR A 142 9.32 -7.63 7.40
N LEU A 143 10.47 -8.03 6.86
CA LEU A 143 10.64 -8.11 5.41
C LEU A 143 9.92 -9.35 4.91
N MET A 144 9.04 -9.16 3.93
CA MET A 144 8.27 -10.25 3.32
C MET A 144 8.44 -10.23 1.81
N ILE A 145 8.29 -11.40 1.19
CA ILE A 145 8.49 -11.55 -0.26
C ILE A 145 7.42 -12.46 -0.86
N LYS A 146 7.06 -12.15 -2.11
CA LYS A 146 6.20 -13.01 -2.91
C LYS A 146 6.78 -13.12 -4.30
N GLN A 147 6.95 -14.36 -4.79
CA GLN A 147 7.35 -14.61 -6.18
C GLN A 147 6.12 -14.44 -7.09
N LEU A 148 6.33 -13.82 -8.23
CA LEU A 148 5.25 -13.55 -9.18
C LEU A 148 5.15 -14.59 -10.29
#